data_4b60012036e48fd361ff5feae4986c1b
#
_entry.id   4b60012036e48fd361ff5feae4986c1b
#
_cell.length_a   1.000
_cell.length_b   1.000
_cell.length_c   1.000
_cell.angle_alpha   90.00
_cell.angle_beta   90.00
_cell.angle_gamma   90.00
#
_symmetry.space_group_name_H-M   'P 1'
#
loop_
_entity.id
_entity.type
_entity.pdbx_description
1 polymer ?
#
loop_
_entity_poly.entity_id
_entity_poly.type
_entity_poly.pdbx_seq_one_letter_code
_entity_poly.pdbx_strand_id
1 'polypeptide(L)'
;MQNRLFYVHDPMCSWCWGFRPALEALLAGLPPAVEVERLLGGLAAYSREPMPSSMREQLQQTWRRIQERIPGIRFNFDFWTRCAPRRSTWPACRAVIAARRQDPAFDLAMTDAIQRAYYLEARNPSDAETLIALADEIGANTRAFARELEAPETHRTLDREMARARAMGVDSFPALVLDCSGNRWHIPVEYTDPGAMLNTIRRILRGDW
;
A
#
# COMPACT_ATOMS: atom_id res chain seq x y z
N MET A 1 -13.79 23.92 6.38
CA MET A 1 -13.90 22.84 5.38
C MET A 1 -12.60 22.06 5.42
N GLN A 2 -12.65 20.74 5.46
CA GLN A 2 -11.49 19.90 5.71
C GLN A 2 -10.99 19.36 4.36
N ASN A 3 -9.73 19.64 4.02
CA ASN A 3 -9.10 19.09 2.83
C ASN A 3 -8.48 17.75 3.19
N ARG A 4 -8.66 16.72 2.33
CA ARG A 4 -8.16 15.38 2.59
C ARG A 4 -7.46 14.80 1.37
N LEU A 5 -6.25 14.33 1.56
CA LEU A 5 -5.51 13.56 0.58
C LEU A 5 -5.68 12.07 0.86
N PHE A 6 -6.36 11.36 -0.03
CA PHE A 6 -6.43 9.91 -0.01
C PHE A 6 -5.20 9.32 -0.69
N TYR A 7 -4.48 8.46 0.01
CA TYR A 7 -3.47 7.60 -0.57
C TYR A 7 -4.02 6.18 -0.66
N VAL A 8 -4.29 5.72 -1.88
CA VAL A 8 -4.80 4.37 -2.13
C VAL A 8 -3.64 3.48 -2.54
N HIS A 9 -3.45 2.39 -1.80
CA HIS A 9 -2.30 1.52 -1.98
C HIS A 9 -2.62 0.04 -1.68
N ASP A 10 -1.68 -0.82 -2.01
CA ASP A 10 -1.66 -2.21 -1.57
C ASP A 10 -0.24 -2.52 -1.07
N PRO A 11 -0.05 -3.15 0.11
CA PRO A 11 1.28 -3.41 0.65
C PRO A 11 2.12 -4.35 -0.24
N MET A 12 1.49 -5.16 -1.10
CA MET A 12 2.18 -6.02 -2.06
C MET A 12 2.23 -5.46 -3.49
N CYS A 13 1.85 -4.19 -3.69
CA CYS A 13 2.01 -3.51 -4.96
C CYS A 13 3.44 -3.01 -5.15
N SER A 14 4.16 -3.54 -6.16
CA SER A 14 5.57 -3.19 -6.41
C SER A 14 5.77 -1.70 -6.71
N TRP A 15 4.83 -1.07 -7.42
CA TRP A 15 4.86 0.37 -7.67
C TRP A 15 4.59 1.19 -6.40
N CYS A 16 3.79 0.67 -5.45
CA CYS A 16 3.64 1.30 -4.13
C CYS A 16 4.95 1.25 -3.32
N TRP A 17 5.70 0.14 -3.42
CA TRP A 17 7.05 0.04 -2.85
C TRP A 17 7.99 1.08 -3.46
N GLY A 18 8.01 1.18 -4.81
CA GLY A 18 8.81 2.17 -5.51
C GLY A 18 8.43 3.62 -5.20
N PHE A 19 7.16 3.87 -4.86
CA PHE A 19 6.65 5.21 -4.57
C PHE A 19 7.02 5.73 -3.16
N ARG A 20 7.47 4.86 -2.25
CA ARG A 20 7.75 5.24 -0.85
C ARG A 20 8.58 6.51 -0.69
N PRO A 21 9.77 6.66 -1.31
CA PRO A 21 10.59 7.85 -1.09
C PRO A 21 9.88 9.14 -1.53
N ALA A 22 9.18 9.09 -2.67
CA ALA A 22 8.43 10.23 -3.16
C ALA A 22 7.19 10.53 -2.29
N LEU A 23 6.52 9.49 -1.78
CA LEU A 23 5.42 9.64 -0.84
C LEU A 23 5.87 10.28 0.48
N GLU A 24 6.95 9.82 1.07
CA GLU A 24 7.51 10.38 2.31
C GLU A 24 7.84 11.87 2.14
N ALA A 25 8.50 12.25 1.04
CA ALA A 25 8.80 13.64 0.73
C ALA A 25 7.53 14.47 0.46
N LEU A 26 6.53 13.91 -0.23
CA LEU A 26 5.23 14.52 -0.44
C LEU A 26 4.54 14.81 0.90
N LEU A 27 4.45 13.81 1.77
CA LEU A 27 3.76 13.94 3.07
C LEU A 27 4.44 14.96 3.97
N ALA A 28 5.77 15.01 3.98
CA ALA A 28 6.54 16.00 4.74
C ALA A 28 6.33 17.44 4.26
N GLY A 29 5.99 17.64 2.97
CA GLY A 29 5.78 18.96 2.36
C GLY A 29 4.31 19.39 2.28
N LEU A 30 3.36 18.57 2.74
CA LEU A 30 1.93 18.89 2.67
C LEU A 30 1.59 20.11 3.55
N PRO A 31 0.67 20.99 3.09
CA PRO A 31 0.12 22.02 3.96
C PRO A 31 -0.56 21.41 5.19
N PRO A 32 -0.42 22.04 6.39
CA PRO A 32 -1.04 21.52 7.62
C PRO A 32 -2.57 21.40 7.57
N ALA A 33 -3.21 22.10 6.65
CA ALA A 33 -4.66 22.03 6.43
C ALA A 33 -5.13 20.81 5.63
N VAL A 34 -4.22 19.92 5.21
CA VAL A 34 -4.53 18.71 4.44
C VAL A 34 -4.33 17.49 5.34
N GLU A 35 -5.41 16.81 5.67
CA GLU A 35 -5.35 15.52 6.33
C GLU A 35 -5.02 14.40 5.33
N VAL A 36 -4.28 13.40 5.79
CA VAL A 36 -3.97 12.22 4.98
C VAL A 36 -4.78 11.03 5.46
N GLU A 37 -5.50 10.39 4.55
CA GLU A 37 -6.18 9.13 4.80
C GLU A 37 -5.63 8.05 3.88
N ARG A 38 -5.23 6.90 4.47
CA ARG A 38 -4.72 5.75 3.74
C ARG A 38 -5.85 4.76 3.52
N LEU A 39 -5.99 4.25 2.29
CA LEU A 39 -6.97 3.23 1.94
C LEU A 39 -6.28 2.05 1.26
N LEU A 40 -6.70 0.86 1.64
CA LEU A 40 -6.22 -0.37 1.03
C LEU A 40 -7.03 -0.68 -0.23
N GLY A 41 -6.32 -0.84 -1.33
CA GLY A 41 -6.91 -1.03 -2.65
C GLY A 41 -7.23 -2.48 -3.00
N GLY A 42 -6.58 -3.44 -2.33
CA GLY A 42 -6.88 -4.87 -2.53
C GLY A 42 -6.57 -5.36 -3.94
N LEU A 43 -5.32 -5.22 -4.38
CA LEU A 43 -4.84 -5.48 -5.75
C LEU A 43 -5.21 -6.87 -6.29
N ALA A 44 -5.22 -7.90 -5.47
CA ALA A 44 -5.55 -9.26 -5.86
C ALA A 44 -6.30 -10.02 -4.77
N ALA A 45 -7.45 -10.60 -5.15
CA ALA A 45 -8.28 -11.40 -4.27
C ALA A 45 -7.50 -12.57 -3.64
N TYR A 46 -8.02 -13.08 -2.52
CA TYR A 46 -7.45 -14.26 -1.89
C TYR A 46 -7.42 -15.44 -2.87
N SER A 47 -6.26 -16.09 -2.96
CA SER A 47 -6.06 -17.29 -3.76
C SER A 47 -5.09 -18.25 -3.06
N ARG A 48 -5.34 -19.54 -3.19
CA ARG A 48 -4.41 -20.62 -2.81
C ARG A 48 -3.62 -21.15 -4.00
N GLU A 49 -4.02 -20.79 -5.20
CA GLU A 49 -3.39 -21.27 -6.42
C GLU A 49 -1.96 -20.72 -6.57
N PRO A 50 -0.99 -21.56 -6.93
CA PRO A 50 0.35 -21.11 -7.26
C PRO A 50 0.31 -20.07 -8.39
N MET A 51 1.15 -19.05 -8.29
CA MET A 51 1.27 -18.05 -9.33
C MET A 51 1.81 -18.67 -10.62
N PRO A 52 1.14 -18.47 -11.78
CA PRO A 52 1.64 -18.97 -13.07
C PRO A 52 3.03 -18.46 -13.40
N SER A 53 3.85 -19.26 -14.10
CA SER A 53 5.23 -18.88 -14.48
C SER A 53 5.28 -17.58 -15.27
N SER A 54 4.39 -17.40 -16.23
CA SER A 54 4.30 -16.15 -17.02
C SER A 54 4.08 -14.90 -16.15
N MET A 55 3.23 -15.01 -15.13
CA MET A 55 3.00 -13.90 -14.19
C MET A 55 4.22 -13.66 -13.31
N ARG A 56 4.91 -14.72 -12.85
CA ARG A 56 6.17 -14.55 -12.09
C ARG A 56 7.22 -13.81 -12.91
N GLU A 57 7.38 -14.16 -14.18
CA GLU A 57 8.29 -13.49 -15.10
C GLU A 57 7.92 -12.02 -15.31
N GLN A 58 6.65 -11.71 -15.53
CA GLN A 58 6.14 -10.34 -15.67
C GLN A 58 6.40 -9.50 -14.41
N LEU A 59 6.20 -10.04 -13.23
CA LEU A 59 6.47 -9.34 -11.98
C LEU A 59 7.97 -9.11 -11.75
N GLN A 60 8.82 -10.09 -12.09
CA GLN A 60 10.27 -9.90 -12.05
C GLN A 60 10.73 -8.80 -13.02
N GLN A 61 10.18 -8.75 -14.23
CA GLN A 61 10.43 -7.65 -15.17
C GLN A 61 9.95 -6.30 -14.64
N THR A 62 8.80 -6.30 -13.94
CA THR A 62 8.29 -5.10 -13.29
C THR A 62 9.25 -4.62 -12.19
N TRP A 63 9.79 -5.52 -11.36
CA TRP A 63 10.78 -5.18 -10.34
C TRP A 63 12.05 -4.57 -10.94
N ARG A 64 12.58 -5.14 -12.04
CA ARG A 64 13.73 -4.56 -12.77
C ARG A 64 13.41 -3.16 -13.27
N ARG A 65 12.27 -2.97 -13.94
CA ARG A 65 11.83 -1.64 -14.43
C ARG A 65 11.74 -0.61 -13.33
N ILE A 66 11.24 -0.98 -12.14
CA ILE A 66 11.16 -0.07 -11.00
C ILE A 66 12.56 0.32 -10.54
N GLN A 67 13.49 -0.64 -10.42
CA GLN A 67 14.89 -0.35 -10.03
C GLN A 67 15.59 0.57 -11.05
N GLU A 68 15.35 0.38 -12.34
CA GLU A 68 15.89 1.22 -13.40
C GLU A 68 15.32 2.65 -13.36
N ARG A 69 14.03 2.77 -13.06
CA ARG A 69 13.32 4.07 -13.06
C ARG A 69 13.52 4.88 -11.79
N ILE A 70 13.66 4.22 -10.64
CA ILE A 70 13.63 4.89 -9.34
C ILE A 70 14.95 4.61 -8.59
N PRO A 71 15.85 5.61 -8.51
CA PRO A 71 17.13 5.45 -7.85
C PRO A 71 16.98 5.01 -6.38
N GLY A 72 17.81 4.06 -5.96
CA GLY A 72 17.86 3.58 -4.57
C GLY A 72 16.83 2.51 -4.21
N ILE A 73 15.82 2.25 -5.04
CA ILE A 73 14.88 1.15 -4.80
C ILE A 73 15.55 -0.19 -5.09
N ARG A 74 15.37 -1.14 -4.18
CA ARG A 74 15.95 -2.48 -4.27
C ARG A 74 14.86 -3.54 -4.15
N PHE A 75 15.13 -4.70 -4.78
CA PHE A 75 14.34 -5.91 -4.68
C PHE A 75 15.25 -7.11 -4.47
N ASN A 76 14.86 -8.04 -3.60
CA ASN A 76 15.51 -9.32 -3.42
C ASN A 76 14.83 -10.37 -4.30
N PHE A 77 15.47 -10.74 -5.39
CA PHE A 77 14.95 -11.72 -6.34
C PHE A 77 14.96 -13.16 -5.82
N ASP A 78 15.62 -13.44 -4.67
CA ASP A 78 15.53 -14.73 -3.99
C ASP A 78 14.09 -15.10 -3.62
N PHE A 79 13.20 -14.12 -3.50
CA PHE A 79 11.77 -14.36 -3.29
C PHE A 79 11.20 -15.37 -4.30
N TRP A 80 11.59 -15.27 -5.55
CA TRP A 80 11.05 -16.09 -6.63
C TRP A 80 11.53 -17.53 -6.63
N THR A 81 12.62 -17.83 -5.94
CA THR A 81 13.21 -19.17 -5.81
C THR A 81 12.98 -19.79 -4.43
N ARG A 82 12.88 -18.96 -3.38
CA ARG A 82 12.74 -19.42 -1.99
C ARG A 82 11.28 -19.50 -1.53
N CYS A 83 10.37 -18.75 -2.15
CA CYS A 83 8.96 -18.73 -1.79
C CYS A 83 8.09 -19.42 -2.83
N ALA A 84 6.88 -19.82 -2.41
CA ALA A 84 5.79 -20.28 -3.28
C ALA A 84 4.79 -19.13 -3.50
N PRO A 85 5.04 -18.22 -4.45
CA PRO A 85 4.21 -17.02 -4.62
C PRO A 85 2.80 -17.37 -5.10
N ARG A 86 1.82 -16.60 -4.61
CA ARG A 86 0.43 -16.61 -5.05
C ARG A 86 0.00 -15.21 -5.47
N ARG A 87 -0.94 -15.11 -6.39
CA ARG A 87 -1.58 -13.82 -6.70
C ARG A 87 -2.68 -13.55 -5.67
N SER A 88 -2.27 -13.15 -4.47
CA SER A 88 -3.15 -13.00 -3.31
C SER A 88 -2.62 -11.91 -2.38
N THR A 89 -3.17 -10.70 -2.45
CA THR A 89 -2.73 -9.55 -1.62
C THR A 89 -3.71 -9.19 -0.51
N TRP A 90 -4.96 -9.67 -0.57
CA TRP A 90 -5.94 -9.39 0.46
C TRP A 90 -5.53 -9.83 1.86
N PRO A 91 -4.84 -10.97 2.09
CA PRO A 91 -4.32 -11.29 3.43
C PRO A 91 -3.40 -10.21 3.98
N ALA A 92 -2.49 -9.68 3.17
CA ALA A 92 -1.60 -8.57 3.56
C ALA A 92 -2.38 -7.28 3.85
N CYS A 93 -3.41 -6.96 3.07
CA CYS A 93 -4.31 -5.82 3.35
C CYS A 93 -5.05 -6.02 4.68
N ARG A 94 -5.61 -7.22 4.94
CA ARG A 94 -6.24 -7.52 6.22
C ARG A 94 -5.28 -7.43 7.40
N ALA A 95 -4.02 -7.80 7.20
CA ALA A 95 -2.98 -7.68 8.22
C ALA A 95 -2.77 -6.22 8.64
N VAL A 96 -2.75 -5.28 7.71
CA VAL A 96 -2.69 -3.84 8.03
C VAL A 96 -3.92 -3.41 8.84
N ILE A 97 -5.12 -3.85 8.45
CA ILE A 97 -6.35 -3.54 9.19
C ILE A 97 -6.31 -4.15 10.60
N ALA A 98 -5.92 -5.41 10.74
CA ALA A 98 -5.85 -6.09 12.04
C ALA A 98 -4.84 -5.43 13.00
N ALA A 99 -3.70 -4.97 12.46
CA ALA A 99 -2.69 -4.26 13.23
C ALA A 99 -3.20 -2.87 13.69
N ARG A 100 -3.72 -2.03 12.78
CA ARG A 100 -4.20 -0.69 13.12
C ARG A 100 -5.42 -0.66 14.06
N ARG A 101 -6.14 -1.78 14.20
CA ARG A 101 -7.21 -1.92 15.21
C ARG A 101 -6.67 -2.02 16.63
N GLN A 102 -5.43 -2.46 16.80
CA GLN A 102 -4.77 -2.46 18.10
C GLN A 102 -4.19 -1.08 18.43
N ASP A 103 -3.53 -0.45 17.44
CA ASP A 103 -3.00 0.90 17.52
C ASP A 103 -2.99 1.51 16.11
N PRO A 104 -3.54 2.72 15.90
CA PRO A 104 -3.47 3.42 14.60
C PRO A 104 -2.06 3.57 14.03
N ALA A 105 -1.03 3.67 14.87
CA ALA A 105 0.37 3.74 14.45
C ALA A 105 0.83 2.44 13.75
N PHE A 106 0.21 1.32 14.04
CA PHE A 106 0.52 0.05 13.38
C PHE A 106 0.07 -0.05 11.92
N ASP A 107 -0.75 0.87 11.42
CA ASP A 107 -1.06 0.91 9.98
C ASP A 107 0.21 1.06 9.14
N LEU A 108 1.00 2.08 9.46
CA LEU A 108 2.25 2.35 8.75
C LEU A 108 3.32 1.30 9.06
N ALA A 109 3.46 0.92 10.32
CA ALA A 109 4.45 -0.06 10.77
C ALA A 109 4.23 -1.43 10.10
N MET A 110 2.97 -1.90 10.03
CA MET A 110 2.63 -3.19 9.38
C MET A 110 2.78 -3.12 7.87
N THR A 111 2.40 -2.01 7.24
CA THR A 111 2.64 -1.80 5.81
C THR A 111 4.13 -1.88 5.48
N ASP A 112 4.97 -1.20 6.27
CA ASP A 112 6.43 -1.20 6.12
C ASP A 112 7.03 -2.59 6.33
N ALA A 113 6.63 -3.29 7.38
CA ALA A 113 7.08 -4.65 7.67
C ALA A 113 6.74 -5.62 6.53
N ILE A 114 5.51 -5.57 5.99
CA ILE A 114 5.08 -6.38 4.84
C ILE A 114 5.92 -6.07 3.61
N GLN A 115 6.14 -4.80 3.31
CA GLN A 115 6.93 -4.39 2.15
C GLN A 115 8.37 -4.84 2.26
N ARG A 116 9.03 -4.70 3.41
CA ARG A 116 10.39 -5.20 3.63
C ARG A 116 10.47 -6.71 3.52
N ALA A 117 9.55 -7.43 4.18
CA ALA A 117 9.48 -8.88 4.12
C ALA A 117 9.37 -9.37 2.66
N TYR A 118 8.49 -8.76 1.87
CA TYR A 118 8.23 -9.15 0.49
C TYR A 118 9.39 -8.78 -0.45
N TYR A 119 9.81 -7.51 -0.39
CA TYR A 119 10.73 -6.95 -1.39
C TYR A 119 12.21 -7.08 -1.04
N LEU A 120 12.56 -7.23 0.24
CA LEU A 120 13.96 -7.26 0.68
C LEU A 120 14.37 -8.57 1.36
N GLU A 121 13.43 -9.27 2.02
CA GLU A 121 13.77 -10.37 2.91
C GLU A 121 13.37 -11.75 2.34
N ALA A 122 12.74 -11.78 1.15
CA ALA A 122 12.23 -13.00 0.53
C ALA A 122 11.30 -13.82 1.47
N ARG A 123 10.37 -13.12 2.15
CA ARG A 123 9.30 -13.69 2.98
C ARG A 123 7.97 -13.45 2.29
N ASN A 124 7.06 -14.41 2.31
CA ASN A 124 5.81 -14.35 1.54
C ASN A 124 4.64 -13.79 2.37
N PRO A 125 4.19 -12.53 2.15
CA PRO A 125 3.08 -11.95 2.91
C PRO A 125 1.69 -12.50 2.52
N SER A 126 1.61 -13.44 1.60
CA SER A 126 0.38 -14.19 1.36
C SER A 126 0.19 -15.33 2.37
N ASP A 127 1.21 -15.62 3.20
CA ASP A 127 1.20 -16.67 4.22
C ASP A 127 0.85 -16.07 5.58
N ALA A 128 -0.15 -16.64 6.27
CA ALA A 128 -0.60 -16.14 7.58
C ALA A 128 0.51 -16.18 8.65
N GLU A 129 1.36 -17.21 8.62
CA GLU A 129 2.51 -17.34 9.52
C GLU A 129 3.50 -16.17 9.37
N THR A 130 3.77 -15.77 8.12
CA THR A 130 4.60 -14.59 7.84
C THR A 130 3.96 -13.33 8.45
N LEU A 131 2.67 -13.12 8.24
CA LEU A 131 1.96 -11.93 8.74
C LEU A 131 1.92 -11.89 10.28
N ILE A 132 1.75 -13.03 10.93
CA ILE A 132 1.78 -13.12 12.40
C ILE A 132 3.18 -12.81 12.94
N ALA A 133 4.23 -13.31 12.30
CA ALA A 133 5.61 -12.98 12.67
C ALA A 133 5.91 -11.48 12.50
N LEU A 134 5.42 -10.86 11.42
CA LEU A 134 5.55 -9.42 11.21
C LEU A 134 4.79 -8.60 12.26
N ALA A 135 3.64 -9.10 12.72
CA ALA A 135 2.90 -8.46 13.81
C ALA A 135 3.69 -8.47 15.13
N ASP A 136 4.40 -9.57 15.42
CA ASP A 136 5.31 -9.65 16.57
C ASP A 136 6.45 -8.64 16.45
N GLU A 137 7.08 -8.59 15.29
CA GLU A 137 8.20 -7.68 15.00
C GLU A 137 7.87 -6.19 15.20
N ILE A 138 6.62 -5.79 14.93
CA ILE A 138 6.15 -4.42 15.18
C ILE A 138 5.63 -4.19 16.60
N GLY A 139 5.66 -5.20 17.47
CA GLY A 139 5.22 -5.12 18.86
C GLY A 139 3.70 -5.24 19.05
N ALA A 140 2.95 -5.73 18.06
CA ALA A 140 1.51 -5.99 18.20
C ALA A 140 1.25 -7.26 19.02
N ASN A 141 0.09 -7.33 19.68
CA ASN A 141 -0.36 -8.55 20.33
C ASN A 141 -0.70 -9.62 19.27
N THR A 142 0.18 -10.60 19.09
CA THR A 142 0.08 -11.63 18.06
C THR A 142 -1.17 -12.49 18.18
N ARG A 143 -1.62 -12.79 19.42
CA ARG A 143 -2.84 -13.59 19.66
C ARG A 143 -4.09 -12.83 19.26
N ALA A 144 -4.17 -11.54 19.57
CA ALA A 144 -5.25 -10.67 19.12
C ALA A 144 -5.20 -10.48 17.62
N PHE A 145 -4.02 -10.23 17.05
CA PHE A 145 -3.79 -10.07 15.63
C PHE A 145 -4.25 -11.30 14.81
N ALA A 146 -3.86 -12.51 15.22
CA ALA A 146 -4.24 -13.74 14.51
C ALA A 146 -5.77 -13.95 14.47
N ARG A 147 -6.49 -13.57 15.54
CA ARG A 147 -7.96 -13.60 15.52
C ARG A 147 -8.56 -12.53 14.60
N GLU A 148 -8.02 -11.32 14.63
CA GLU A 148 -8.50 -10.19 13.82
C GLU A 148 -8.21 -10.38 12.33
N LEU A 149 -7.10 -11.04 11.96
CA LEU A 149 -6.69 -11.29 10.59
C LEU A 149 -7.78 -11.99 9.75
N GLU A 150 -8.50 -12.93 10.36
CA GLU A 150 -9.57 -13.70 9.73
C GLU A 150 -10.97 -13.30 10.21
N ALA A 151 -11.09 -12.27 11.04
CA ALA A 151 -12.37 -11.82 11.56
C ALA A 151 -13.27 -11.26 10.43
N PRO A 152 -14.58 -11.60 10.41
CA PRO A 152 -15.51 -11.11 9.39
C PRO A 152 -15.54 -9.58 9.28
N GLU A 153 -15.33 -8.87 10.39
CA GLU A 153 -15.29 -7.40 10.39
C GLU A 153 -14.03 -6.84 9.69
N THR A 154 -12.90 -7.53 9.77
CA THR A 154 -11.69 -7.17 9.05
C THR A 154 -11.89 -7.33 7.53
N HIS A 155 -12.56 -8.39 7.10
CA HIS A 155 -12.95 -8.58 5.70
C HIS A 155 -13.89 -7.44 5.24
N ARG A 156 -14.97 -7.16 5.99
CA ARG A 156 -15.89 -6.07 5.67
C ARG A 156 -15.20 -4.70 5.63
N THR A 157 -14.21 -4.49 6.49
CA THR A 157 -13.43 -3.24 6.48
C THR A 157 -12.62 -3.10 5.20
N LEU A 158 -11.94 -4.16 4.75
CA LEU A 158 -11.23 -4.16 3.46
C LEU A 158 -12.21 -3.91 2.30
N ASP A 159 -13.37 -4.58 2.30
CA ASP A 159 -14.39 -4.38 1.26
C ASP A 159 -14.87 -2.93 1.19
N ARG A 160 -15.08 -2.28 2.35
CA ARG A 160 -15.46 -0.85 2.43
C ARG A 160 -14.35 0.06 1.88
N GLU A 161 -13.09 -0.21 2.19
CA GLU A 161 -11.98 0.60 1.67
C GLU A 161 -11.83 0.47 0.16
N MET A 162 -11.88 -0.76 -0.35
CA MET A 162 -11.88 -1.02 -1.79
C MET A 162 -13.07 -0.35 -2.50
N ALA A 163 -14.27 -0.40 -1.89
CA ALA A 163 -15.45 0.26 -2.45
C ALA A 163 -15.30 1.78 -2.46
N ARG A 164 -14.73 2.38 -1.40
CA ARG A 164 -14.43 3.82 -1.35
C ARG A 164 -13.41 4.22 -2.41
N ALA A 165 -12.34 3.44 -2.59
CA ALA A 165 -11.35 3.69 -3.64
C ALA A 165 -12.00 3.68 -5.03
N ARG A 166 -12.80 2.66 -5.34
CA ARG A 166 -13.54 2.58 -6.62
C ARG A 166 -14.52 3.74 -6.81
N ALA A 167 -15.23 4.16 -5.75
CA ALA A 167 -16.14 5.30 -5.81
C ALA A 167 -15.42 6.64 -6.05
N MET A 168 -14.11 6.69 -5.86
CA MET A 168 -13.24 7.82 -6.22
C MET A 168 -12.62 7.68 -7.61
N GLY A 169 -12.97 6.64 -8.38
CA GLY A 169 -12.41 6.38 -9.72
C GLY A 169 -11.00 5.77 -9.69
N VAL A 170 -10.58 5.17 -8.55
CA VAL A 170 -9.27 4.53 -8.44
C VAL A 170 -9.38 3.06 -8.86
N ASP A 171 -8.62 2.67 -9.87
CA ASP A 171 -8.54 1.31 -10.42
C ASP A 171 -7.10 0.75 -10.46
N SER A 172 -6.11 1.57 -10.10
CA SER A 172 -4.68 1.21 -10.12
C SER A 172 -3.95 1.82 -8.93
N PHE A 173 -2.80 1.23 -8.56
CA PHE A 173 -2.04 1.62 -7.36
C PHE A 173 -0.55 1.86 -7.70
N PRO A 174 0.11 2.82 -7.01
CA PRO A 174 -0.45 3.76 -6.04
C PRO A 174 -1.35 4.81 -6.70
N ALA A 175 -2.30 5.37 -5.93
CA ALA A 175 -3.11 6.49 -6.38
C ALA A 175 -3.24 7.55 -5.29
N LEU A 176 -3.34 8.81 -5.71
CA LEU A 176 -3.55 9.98 -4.85
C LEU A 176 -4.80 10.71 -5.31
N VAL A 177 -5.74 10.95 -4.39
CA VAL A 177 -6.96 11.71 -4.64
C VAL A 177 -7.09 12.79 -3.59
N LEU A 178 -7.10 14.06 -4.01
CA LEU A 178 -7.36 15.20 -3.13
C LEU A 178 -8.85 15.50 -3.13
N ASP A 179 -9.47 15.49 -1.95
CA ASP A 179 -10.85 15.94 -1.74
C ASP A 179 -10.83 17.30 -1.04
N CYS A 180 -11.39 18.30 -1.72
CA CYS A 180 -11.59 19.63 -1.17
C CYS A 180 -13.09 19.92 -1.15
N SER A 181 -13.72 19.77 0.01
CA SER A 181 -15.14 20.08 0.20
C SER A 181 -16.08 19.31 -0.73
N GLY A 182 -15.76 18.03 -1.00
CA GLY A 182 -16.55 17.15 -1.85
C GLY A 182 -16.16 17.17 -3.33
N ASN A 183 -15.31 18.09 -3.76
CA ASN A 183 -14.70 18.05 -5.09
C ASN A 183 -13.43 17.23 -5.03
N ARG A 184 -13.25 16.34 -6.01
CA ARG A 184 -12.15 15.36 -6.03
C ARG A 184 -11.26 15.54 -7.25
N TRP A 185 -9.96 15.52 -7.01
CA TRP A 185 -8.93 15.61 -8.04
C TRP A 185 -7.94 14.46 -7.91
N HIS A 186 -7.72 13.73 -9.00
CA HIS A 186 -6.63 12.78 -9.08
C HIS A 186 -5.32 13.54 -9.23
N ILE A 187 -4.38 13.27 -8.32
CA ILE A 187 -3.03 13.84 -8.38
C ILE A 187 -2.16 12.86 -9.16
N PRO A 188 -1.55 13.25 -10.29
CA PRO A 188 -0.62 12.40 -11.01
C PRO A 188 0.51 11.92 -10.10
N VAL A 189 0.75 10.61 -10.07
CA VAL A 189 1.81 10.02 -9.25
C VAL A 189 3.17 10.20 -9.93
N GLU A 190 4.07 10.91 -9.23
CA GLU A 190 5.44 11.12 -9.67
C GLU A 190 6.42 10.41 -8.72
N TYR A 191 7.22 9.49 -9.26
CA TYR A 191 8.09 8.64 -8.47
C TYR A 191 9.41 9.31 -8.07
N THR A 192 9.83 10.34 -8.81
CA THR A 192 11.12 11.03 -8.63
C THR A 192 10.99 12.53 -8.42
N ASP A 193 9.79 13.10 -8.57
CA ASP A 193 9.52 14.52 -8.38
C ASP A 193 8.33 14.76 -7.43
N PRO A 194 8.53 14.63 -6.12
CA PRO A 194 7.49 14.95 -5.14
C PRO A 194 7.06 16.43 -5.18
N GLY A 195 7.92 17.33 -5.67
CA GLY A 195 7.63 18.75 -5.82
C GLY A 195 6.52 19.02 -6.84
N ALA A 196 6.48 18.28 -7.94
CA ALA A 196 5.41 18.37 -8.94
C ALA A 196 4.04 18.03 -8.33
N MET A 197 3.97 16.96 -7.51
CA MET A 197 2.75 16.59 -6.80
C MET A 197 2.32 17.65 -5.80
N LEU A 198 3.27 18.18 -5.00
CA LEU A 198 3.00 19.26 -4.04
C LEU A 198 2.51 20.54 -4.72
N ASN A 199 3.10 20.90 -5.85
CA ASN A 199 2.67 22.08 -6.61
C ASN A 199 1.25 21.90 -7.14
N THR A 200 0.91 20.71 -7.65
CA THR A 200 -0.46 20.38 -8.09
C THR A 200 -1.45 20.53 -6.94
N ILE A 201 -1.16 19.94 -5.78
CA ILE A 201 -2.00 20.05 -4.58
C ILE A 201 -2.19 21.52 -4.18
N ARG A 202 -1.09 22.29 -4.11
CA ARG A 202 -1.16 23.70 -3.72
C ARG A 202 -1.97 24.56 -4.69
N ARG A 203 -1.89 24.30 -6.00
CA ARG A 203 -2.70 24.97 -7.03
C ARG A 203 -4.19 24.69 -6.81
N ILE A 204 -4.56 23.43 -6.62
CA ILE A 204 -5.95 23.02 -6.35
C ILE A 204 -6.48 23.71 -5.09
N LEU A 205 -5.70 23.74 -4.02
CA LEU A 205 -6.10 24.38 -2.76
C LEU A 205 -6.31 25.90 -2.88
N ARG A 206 -5.64 26.56 -3.84
CA ARG A 206 -5.83 27.98 -4.14
C ARG A 206 -6.96 28.27 -5.13
N GLY A 207 -7.50 27.23 -5.77
CA GLY A 207 -8.49 27.38 -6.84
C GLY A 207 -7.88 27.76 -8.21
N ASP A 208 -6.58 27.52 -8.39
CA ASP A 208 -5.83 27.81 -9.62
C ASP A 208 -5.82 26.55 -10.54
N TRP A 209 -6.93 26.26 -11.20
CA TRP A 209 -7.06 25.13 -12.16
C TRP A 209 -7.04 25.54 -13.60
#